data_c73213bf6b070a1e2ad47fffb0989960
#
_entry.id   c73213bf6b070a1e2ad47fffb0989960
#
_cell.length_a   1.000
_cell.length_b   1.000
_cell.length_c   1.000
_cell.angle_alpha   90.00
_cell.angle_beta   90.00
_cell.angle_gamma   90.00
#
_symmetry.space_group_name_H-M   'P 1'
#
loop_
_entity.id
_entity.type
_entity.pdbx_description
1 polymer ?
#
loop_
_entity_poly.entity_id
_entity_poly.type
_entity_poly.pdbx_seq_one_letter_code
_entity_poly.pdbx_strand_id
1 'polypeptide(L)'
;MNRALATLGVLAAVAGLGVWLAHSYDAAVDRADTAEKATADLRTQLKGAQGSTVTITQYVDRVQTIRLKGDTIIKEIPRYVPIQADASCVVPRGFVRLHDAAAASAVPDPGAGDADAATTGVALSTVAGTVADNYTDSHANSAQLTDLQQLLRDQGVTIIGGGVAP
;
A
#
# COMPACT_ATOMS: atom_id res chain seq x y z
N MET A 1 -12.86 33.34 -76.44
CA MET A 1 -12.63 33.83 -75.08
C MET A 1 -13.48 33.09 -74.08
N ASN A 2 -14.74 32.80 -74.28
CA ASN A 2 -15.61 32.13 -73.27
C ASN A 2 -15.23 30.68 -72.92
N ARG A 3 -14.69 29.88 -73.83
CA ARG A 3 -14.30 28.48 -73.60
C ARG A 3 -13.07 28.36 -72.67
N ALA A 4 -12.09 29.27 -72.80
CA ALA A 4 -10.90 29.27 -71.93
C ALA A 4 -11.23 29.68 -70.54
N LEU A 5 -12.16 30.57 -70.29
CA LEU A 5 -12.64 30.97 -68.98
C LEU A 5 -13.42 29.83 -68.25
N ALA A 6 -14.21 29.12 -69.02
CA ALA A 6 -14.96 27.95 -68.50
C ALA A 6 -14.03 26.82 -68.12
N THR A 7 -12.98 26.52 -68.86
CA THR A 7 -12.00 25.46 -68.50
C THR A 7 -11.16 25.85 -67.28
N LEU A 8 -10.78 27.12 -67.16
CA LEU A 8 -10.10 27.61 -65.95
C LEU A 8 -10.99 27.53 -64.70
N GLY A 9 -12.27 27.83 -64.81
CA GLY A 9 -13.22 27.68 -63.70
C GLY A 9 -13.38 26.22 -63.23
N VAL A 10 -13.46 25.28 -64.17
CA VAL A 10 -13.54 23.84 -63.83
C VAL A 10 -12.25 23.35 -63.14
N LEU A 11 -11.08 23.75 -63.64
CA LEU A 11 -9.81 23.38 -63.05
C LEU A 11 -9.67 23.93 -61.62
N ALA A 12 -10.07 25.18 -61.39
CA ALA A 12 -10.06 25.77 -60.05
C ALA A 12 -11.03 25.07 -59.10
N ALA A 13 -12.20 24.68 -59.54
CA ALA A 13 -13.16 23.92 -58.76
C ALA A 13 -12.65 22.54 -58.35
N VAL A 14 -12.02 21.81 -59.30
CA VAL A 14 -11.42 20.49 -59.04
C VAL A 14 -10.24 20.62 -58.07
N ALA A 15 -9.38 21.62 -58.26
CA ALA A 15 -8.29 21.86 -57.33
C ALA A 15 -8.78 22.23 -55.91
N GLY A 16 -9.80 23.07 -55.79
CA GLY A 16 -10.43 23.42 -54.53
C GLY A 16 -11.06 22.24 -53.81
N LEU A 17 -11.75 21.38 -54.58
CA LEU A 17 -12.33 20.15 -54.06
C LEU A 17 -11.25 19.17 -53.54
N GLY A 18 -10.13 19.06 -54.28
CA GLY A 18 -8.99 18.21 -53.87
C GLY A 18 -8.35 18.66 -52.57
N VAL A 19 -8.11 19.97 -52.43
CA VAL A 19 -7.58 20.55 -51.21
C VAL A 19 -8.55 20.37 -50.02
N TRP A 20 -9.85 20.57 -50.26
CA TRP A 20 -10.85 20.38 -49.22
C TRP A 20 -10.94 18.92 -48.77
N LEU A 21 -10.91 17.95 -49.70
CA LEU A 21 -10.89 16.52 -49.40
C LEU A 21 -9.64 16.10 -48.66
N ALA A 22 -8.46 16.58 -49.03
CA ALA A 22 -7.21 16.31 -48.31
C ALA A 22 -7.28 16.82 -46.86
N HIS A 23 -7.70 18.07 -46.68
CA HIS A 23 -7.83 18.65 -45.35
C HIS A 23 -8.88 17.95 -44.48
N SER A 24 -10.01 17.53 -45.07
CA SER A 24 -11.03 16.78 -44.32
C SER A 24 -10.58 15.38 -43.97
N TYR A 25 -9.76 14.74 -44.79
CA TYR A 25 -9.14 13.45 -44.50
C TYR A 25 -8.14 13.55 -43.37
N ASP A 26 -7.22 14.51 -43.40
CA ASP A 26 -6.23 14.76 -42.33
C ASP A 26 -6.94 15.01 -41.02
N ALA A 27 -7.95 15.85 -40.98
CA ALA A 27 -8.75 16.12 -39.79
C ALA A 27 -9.53 14.88 -39.28
N ALA A 28 -9.85 13.94 -40.13
CA ALA A 28 -10.48 12.67 -39.72
C ALA A 28 -9.44 11.71 -39.12
N VAL A 29 -8.25 11.64 -39.70
CA VAL A 29 -7.12 10.84 -39.15
C VAL A 29 -6.71 11.35 -37.80
N ASP A 30 -6.51 12.65 -37.64
CA ASP A 30 -6.15 13.28 -36.35
C ASP A 30 -7.18 12.99 -35.23
N ARG A 31 -8.46 13.00 -35.58
CA ARG A 31 -9.54 12.62 -34.66
C ARG A 31 -9.50 11.14 -34.29
N ALA A 32 -9.22 10.26 -35.25
CA ALA A 32 -9.07 8.83 -35.00
C ALA A 32 -7.89 8.55 -34.07
N ASP A 33 -6.72 9.15 -34.32
CA ASP A 33 -5.53 9.00 -33.51
C ASP A 33 -5.75 9.53 -32.07
N THR A 34 -6.44 10.63 -31.95
CA THR A 34 -6.78 11.20 -30.63
C THR A 34 -7.73 10.29 -29.85
N ALA A 35 -8.71 9.71 -30.53
CA ALA A 35 -9.64 8.76 -29.92
C ALA A 35 -8.97 7.43 -29.53
N GLU A 36 -8.01 6.95 -30.33
CA GLU A 36 -7.21 5.76 -29.99
C GLU A 36 -6.34 6.00 -28.75
N LYS A 37 -5.65 7.13 -28.68
CA LYS A 37 -4.87 7.51 -27.49
C LYS A 37 -5.74 7.62 -26.24
N ALA A 38 -6.87 8.29 -26.34
CA ALA A 38 -7.81 8.40 -25.22
C ALA A 38 -8.33 7.03 -24.74
N THR A 39 -8.63 6.11 -25.69
CA THR A 39 -9.05 4.75 -25.33
C THR A 39 -7.93 3.93 -24.69
N ALA A 40 -6.69 4.09 -25.12
CA ALA A 40 -5.54 3.44 -24.49
C ALA A 40 -5.31 3.92 -23.06
N ASP A 41 -5.39 5.23 -22.85
CA ASP A 41 -5.27 5.84 -21.51
C ASP A 41 -6.38 5.38 -20.57
N LEU A 42 -7.64 5.36 -21.03
CA LEU A 42 -8.76 4.87 -20.23
C LEU A 42 -8.62 3.37 -19.87
N ARG A 43 -8.12 2.54 -20.77
CA ARG A 43 -7.84 1.13 -20.50
C ARG A 43 -6.75 0.97 -19.44
N THR A 44 -5.71 1.80 -19.49
CA THR A 44 -4.64 1.79 -18.50
C THR A 44 -5.15 2.22 -17.13
N GLN A 45 -5.95 3.28 -17.05
CA GLN A 45 -6.60 3.73 -15.82
C GLN A 45 -7.54 2.67 -15.24
N LEU A 46 -8.34 2.01 -16.10
CA LEU A 46 -9.25 0.95 -15.68
C LEU A 46 -8.50 -0.25 -15.08
N LYS A 47 -7.39 -0.68 -15.72
CA LYS A 47 -6.54 -1.75 -15.19
C LYS A 47 -5.94 -1.38 -13.83
N GLY A 48 -5.45 -0.16 -13.67
CA GLY A 48 -4.93 0.34 -12.39
C GLY A 48 -6.02 0.35 -11.31
N ALA A 49 -7.22 0.83 -11.62
CA ALA A 49 -8.34 0.84 -10.68
C ALA A 49 -8.79 -0.57 -10.27
N GLN A 50 -8.83 -1.51 -11.21
CA GLN A 50 -9.16 -2.92 -10.92
C GLN A 50 -8.10 -3.58 -10.03
N GLY A 51 -6.82 -3.39 -10.33
CA GLY A 51 -5.70 -3.88 -9.50
C GLY A 51 -5.79 -3.33 -8.08
N SER A 52 -6.03 -2.05 -7.93
CA SER A 52 -6.18 -1.38 -6.62
C SER A 52 -7.33 -1.98 -5.79
N THR A 53 -8.47 -2.28 -6.41
CA THR A 53 -9.62 -2.88 -5.71
C THR A 53 -9.28 -4.28 -5.19
N VAL A 54 -8.62 -5.11 -5.99
CA VAL A 54 -8.18 -6.46 -5.58
C VAL A 54 -7.19 -6.37 -4.41
N THR A 55 -6.21 -5.49 -4.48
CA THR A 55 -5.20 -5.29 -3.44
C THR A 55 -5.85 -4.87 -2.11
N ILE A 56 -6.82 -3.94 -2.13
CA ILE A 56 -7.54 -3.50 -0.92
C ILE A 56 -8.32 -4.66 -0.29
N THR A 57 -9.02 -5.47 -1.08
CA THR A 57 -9.78 -6.61 -0.57
C THR A 57 -8.85 -7.64 0.09
N GLN A 58 -7.76 -8.00 -0.57
CA GLN A 58 -6.76 -8.93 -0.02
C GLN A 58 -6.12 -8.39 1.28
N TYR A 59 -5.89 -7.09 1.37
CA TYR A 59 -5.40 -6.43 2.59
C TYR A 59 -6.37 -6.64 3.75
N VAL A 60 -7.66 -6.34 3.58
CA VAL A 60 -8.67 -6.48 4.63
C VAL A 60 -8.71 -7.90 5.17
N ASP A 61 -8.78 -8.90 4.30
CA ASP A 61 -8.81 -10.31 4.66
C ASP A 61 -7.54 -10.75 5.40
N ARG A 62 -6.39 -10.27 4.96
CA ARG A 62 -5.09 -10.59 5.58
C ARG A 62 -4.99 -10.02 6.98
N VAL A 63 -5.32 -8.75 7.18
CA VAL A 63 -5.30 -8.09 8.49
C VAL A 63 -6.28 -8.75 9.45
N GLN A 64 -7.48 -9.09 8.99
CA GLN A 64 -8.46 -9.80 9.80
C GLN A 64 -7.92 -11.18 10.24
N THR A 65 -7.28 -11.91 9.35
CA THR A 65 -6.66 -13.21 9.67
C THR A 65 -5.54 -13.08 10.70
N ILE A 66 -4.70 -12.03 10.58
CA ILE A 66 -3.62 -11.75 11.55
C ILE A 66 -4.20 -11.48 12.94
N ARG A 67 -5.23 -10.63 13.04
CA ARG A 67 -5.89 -10.31 14.31
C ARG A 67 -6.54 -11.53 14.96
N LEU A 68 -7.26 -12.35 14.20
CA LEU A 68 -7.86 -13.58 14.70
C LEU A 68 -6.83 -14.58 15.24
N LYS A 69 -5.66 -14.67 14.61
CA LYS A 69 -4.54 -15.48 15.12
C LYS A 69 -3.96 -14.89 16.41
N GLY A 70 -3.78 -13.58 16.49
CA GLY A 70 -3.35 -12.88 17.69
C GLY A 70 -4.27 -13.13 18.87
N ASP A 71 -5.57 -12.95 18.69
CA ASP A 71 -6.60 -13.21 19.71
C ASP A 71 -6.56 -14.69 20.20
N THR A 72 -6.29 -15.61 19.28
CA THR A 72 -6.16 -17.03 19.63
C THR A 72 -4.93 -17.26 20.49
N ILE A 73 -3.77 -16.67 20.16
CA ILE A 73 -2.54 -16.76 20.95
C ILE A 73 -2.76 -16.22 22.36
N ILE A 74 -3.41 -15.08 22.50
CA ILE A 74 -3.71 -14.46 23.79
C ILE A 74 -4.58 -15.39 24.66
N LYS A 75 -5.60 -16.03 24.08
CA LYS A 75 -6.44 -16.99 24.79
C LYS A 75 -5.69 -18.24 25.26
N GLU A 76 -4.62 -18.62 24.59
CA GLU A 76 -3.78 -19.77 24.94
C GLU A 76 -2.72 -19.43 26.01
N ILE A 77 -2.47 -18.15 26.35
CA ILE A 77 -1.48 -17.76 27.34
C ILE A 77 -1.63 -18.51 28.67
N PRO A 78 -2.83 -18.65 29.27
CA PRO A 78 -2.97 -19.36 30.55
C PRO A 78 -2.58 -20.85 30.50
N ARG A 79 -2.55 -21.44 29.31
CA ARG A 79 -2.08 -22.81 29.10
C ARG A 79 -0.56 -22.93 29.19
N TYR A 80 0.16 -21.91 28.70
CA TYR A 80 1.62 -21.90 28.65
C TYR A 80 2.26 -21.14 29.83
N VAL A 81 1.50 -20.25 30.46
CA VAL A 81 1.89 -19.51 31.66
C VAL A 81 0.88 -19.83 32.77
N PRO A 82 1.03 -21.00 33.45
CA PRO A 82 0.10 -21.38 34.50
C PRO A 82 0.22 -20.49 35.72
N ILE A 83 -0.85 -20.39 36.52
CA ILE A 83 -0.94 -19.49 37.71
C ILE A 83 0.25 -19.63 38.65
N GLN A 84 0.77 -20.85 38.83
CA GLN A 84 1.94 -21.08 39.74
C GLN A 84 3.22 -20.46 39.13
N ALA A 85 3.43 -20.56 37.84
CA ALA A 85 4.55 -19.92 37.14
C ALA A 85 4.42 -18.38 37.17
N ASP A 86 3.20 -17.90 36.99
CA ASP A 86 2.87 -16.48 37.02
C ASP A 86 3.15 -15.85 38.39
N ALA A 87 2.78 -16.55 39.47
CA ALA A 87 3.03 -16.11 40.86
C ALA A 87 4.50 -16.17 41.27
N SER A 88 5.28 -17.07 40.68
CA SER A 88 6.70 -17.28 41.04
C SER A 88 7.68 -16.47 40.18
N CYS A 89 7.26 -16.03 39.00
CA CYS A 89 8.08 -15.26 38.10
C CYS A 89 7.88 -13.76 38.31
N VAL A 90 8.87 -13.13 38.84
CA VAL A 90 8.84 -11.70 39.22
C VAL A 90 9.47 -10.87 38.10
N VAL A 91 8.73 -9.92 37.58
CA VAL A 91 9.25 -8.99 36.56
C VAL A 91 9.94 -7.80 37.24
N PRO A 92 11.26 -7.60 37.06
CA PRO A 92 11.96 -6.50 37.67
C PRO A 92 11.59 -5.15 37.04
N ARG A 93 11.70 -4.08 37.81
CA ARG A 93 11.38 -2.70 37.39
C ARG A 93 12.21 -2.26 36.18
N GLY A 94 13.48 -2.65 36.12
CA GLY A 94 14.37 -2.36 35.01
C GLY A 94 13.88 -2.94 33.69
N PHE A 95 13.26 -4.13 33.73
CA PHE A 95 12.63 -4.72 32.50
C PHE A 95 11.47 -3.86 32.00
N VAL A 96 10.56 -3.45 32.91
CA VAL A 96 9.40 -2.60 32.51
C VAL A 96 9.90 -1.25 31.97
N ARG A 97 10.86 -0.63 32.65
CA ARG A 97 11.46 0.64 32.21
C ARG A 97 12.10 0.53 30.82
N LEU A 98 12.83 -0.57 30.57
CA LEU A 98 13.42 -0.82 29.22
C LEU A 98 12.34 -1.02 28.17
N HIS A 99 11.31 -1.79 28.49
CA HIS A 99 10.18 -2.04 27.59
C HIS A 99 9.44 -0.74 27.25
N ASP A 100 9.14 0.08 28.26
CA ASP A 100 8.44 1.36 28.06
C ASP A 100 9.27 2.35 27.24
N ALA A 101 10.58 2.40 27.49
CA ALA A 101 11.49 3.22 26.70
C ALA A 101 11.55 2.76 25.24
N ALA A 102 11.62 1.45 25.01
CA ALA A 102 11.59 0.90 23.65
C ALA A 102 10.25 1.20 22.94
N ALA A 103 9.13 1.09 23.64
CA ALA A 103 7.81 1.44 23.09
C ALA A 103 7.71 2.92 22.73
N ALA A 104 8.36 3.79 23.51
CA ALA A 104 8.44 5.23 23.24
C ALA A 104 9.54 5.63 22.25
N SER A 105 10.28 4.66 21.68
CA SER A 105 11.49 4.91 20.86
C SER A 105 12.53 5.79 21.57
N ALA A 106 12.61 5.68 22.89
CA ALA A 106 13.54 6.41 23.73
C ALA A 106 14.69 5.51 24.22
N VAL A 107 15.83 6.12 24.51
CA VAL A 107 16.93 5.42 25.18
C VAL A 107 16.75 5.60 26.70
N PRO A 108 16.63 4.52 27.50
CA PRO A 108 16.51 4.64 28.92
C PRO A 108 17.82 5.20 29.54
N ASP A 109 17.69 6.00 30.58
CA ASP A 109 18.86 6.46 31.32
C ASP A 109 19.71 5.29 31.84
N PRO A 110 21.04 5.40 31.83
CA PRO A 110 21.91 4.36 32.36
C PRO A 110 21.55 4.08 33.82
N GLY A 111 21.24 2.84 34.07
CA GLY A 111 20.62 2.19 35.15
C GLY A 111 20.68 2.79 36.53
N ALA A 112 19.59 2.68 37.22
CA ALA A 112 19.44 3.02 38.60
C ALA A 112 19.93 1.90 39.57
N GLY A 113 20.67 0.91 39.07
CA GLY A 113 21.26 -0.16 39.89
C GLY A 113 20.19 -0.96 40.66
N ASP A 114 20.26 -0.93 42.01
CA ASP A 114 19.34 -1.67 42.87
C ASP A 114 17.87 -1.33 42.71
N ALA A 115 17.56 -0.12 42.27
CA ALA A 115 16.18 0.28 41.99
C ALA A 115 15.56 -0.49 40.81
N ASP A 116 16.37 -0.90 39.83
CA ASP A 116 15.93 -1.71 38.69
C ASP A 116 15.76 -3.19 39.03
N ALA A 117 16.40 -3.68 40.09
CA ALA A 117 16.23 -5.03 40.59
C ALA A 117 14.92 -5.23 41.38
N ALA A 118 14.31 -4.15 41.85
CA ALA A 118 13.05 -4.23 42.60
C ALA A 118 11.91 -4.83 41.72
N THR A 119 11.06 -5.62 42.37
CA THR A 119 9.91 -6.26 41.70
C THR A 119 8.83 -5.24 41.41
N THR A 120 8.13 -5.41 40.29
CA THR A 120 7.01 -4.51 39.87
C THR A 120 5.62 -5.04 40.23
N GLY A 121 5.51 -6.34 40.58
CA GLY A 121 4.22 -7.01 40.68
C GLY A 121 3.53 -7.29 39.32
N VAL A 122 4.20 -7.01 38.19
CA VAL A 122 3.69 -7.36 36.86
C VAL A 122 3.83 -8.88 36.68
N ALA A 123 2.72 -9.53 36.33
CA ALA A 123 2.67 -10.97 36.09
C ALA A 123 3.30 -11.34 34.75
N LEU A 124 3.91 -12.52 34.66
CA LEU A 124 4.51 -13.03 33.43
C LEU A 124 3.47 -13.20 32.31
N SER A 125 2.24 -13.58 32.65
CA SER A 125 1.12 -13.67 31.72
C SER A 125 0.78 -12.32 31.09
N THR A 126 0.89 -11.23 31.88
CA THR A 126 0.70 -9.86 31.37
C THR A 126 1.77 -9.50 30.34
N VAL A 127 3.04 -9.83 30.63
CA VAL A 127 4.14 -9.62 29.68
C VAL A 127 3.92 -10.42 28.42
N ALA A 128 3.53 -11.69 28.55
CA ALA A 128 3.24 -12.55 27.39
C ALA A 128 2.09 -11.98 26.53
N GLY A 129 1.05 -11.45 27.15
CA GLY A 129 -0.05 -10.75 26.46
C GLY A 129 0.45 -9.56 25.68
N THR A 130 1.17 -8.65 26.32
CA THR A 130 1.72 -7.44 25.67
C THR A 130 2.63 -7.80 24.49
N VAL A 131 3.47 -8.82 24.64
CA VAL A 131 4.35 -9.28 23.55
C VAL A 131 3.54 -9.84 22.39
N ALA A 132 2.50 -10.65 22.67
CA ALA A 132 1.63 -11.21 21.64
C ALA A 132 0.88 -10.12 20.89
N ASP A 133 0.35 -9.10 21.58
CA ASP A 133 -0.30 -7.94 20.98
C ASP A 133 0.66 -7.15 20.10
N ASN A 134 1.86 -6.84 20.59
CA ASN A 134 2.88 -6.11 19.85
C ASN A 134 3.29 -6.84 18.56
N TYR A 135 3.44 -8.16 18.61
CA TYR A 135 3.70 -8.95 17.39
C TYR A 135 2.51 -8.97 16.44
N THR A 136 1.29 -9.04 16.95
CA THR A 136 0.07 -8.98 16.13
C THR A 136 -0.01 -7.66 15.39
N ASP A 137 0.20 -6.54 16.08
CA ASP A 137 0.22 -5.21 15.47
C ASP A 137 1.39 -5.05 14.50
N SER A 138 2.57 -5.56 14.82
CA SER A 138 3.73 -5.54 13.92
C SER A 138 3.45 -6.28 12.62
N HIS A 139 2.84 -7.46 12.68
CA HIS A 139 2.44 -8.21 11.48
C HIS A 139 1.35 -7.50 10.68
N ALA A 140 0.37 -6.87 11.35
CA ALA A 140 -0.67 -6.10 10.68
C ALA A 140 -0.08 -4.87 9.97
N ASN A 141 0.82 -4.13 10.62
CA ASN A 141 1.51 -2.97 10.03
C ASN A 141 2.41 -3.38 8.85
N SER A 142 3.12 -4.50 8.97
CA SER A 142 3.95 -5.03 7.88
C SER A 142 3.10 -5.44 6.67
N ALA A 143 1.94 -6.09 6.90
CA ALA A 143 0.99 -6.40 5.84
C ALA A 143 0.45 -5.13 5.17
N GLN A 144 0.07 -4.12 5.98
CA GLN A 144 -0.40 -2.83 5.47
C GLN A 144 0.64 -2.14 4.58
N LEU A 145 1.91 -2.12 5.01
CA LEU A 145 2.99 -1.52 4.24
C LEU A 145 3.19 -2.25 2.90
N THR A 146 3.18 -3.58 2.93
CA THR A 146 3.32 -4.41 1.74
C THR A 146 2.19 -4.16 0.74
N ASP A 147 0.96 -4.13 1.22
CA ASP A 147 -0.21 -3.92 0.37
C ASP A 147 -0.29 -2.48 -0.16
N LEU A 148 0.12 -1.48 0.64
CA LEU A 148 0.26 -0.10 0.16
C LEU A 148 1.32 0.02 -0.94
N GLN A 149 2.46 -0.63 -0.78
CA GLN A 149 3.49 -0.67 -1.83
C GLN A 149 2.97 -1.33 -3.10
N GLN A 150 2.20 -2.41 -2.98
CA GLN A 150 1.58 -3.05 -4.13
C GLN A 150 0.57 -2.13 -4.82
N LEU A 151 -0.29 -1.47 -4.05
CA LEU A 151 -1.25 -0.50 -4.57
C LEU A 151 -0.57 0.63 -5.37
N LEU A 152 0.54 1.16 -4.85
CA LEU A 152 1.32 2.19 -5.54
C LEU A 152 1.92 1.68 -6.85
N ARG A 153 2.45 0.44 -6.86
CA ARG A 153 2.96 -0.19 -8.09
C ARG A 153 1.86 -0.38 -9.14
N ASP A 154 0.67 -0.80 -8.71
CA ASP A 154 -0.49 -0.98 -9.59
C ASP A 154 -0.93 0.35 -10.23
N GLN A 155 -0.67 1.46 -9.55
CA GLN A 155 -0.89 2.82 -10.07
C GLN A 155 0.30 3.38 -10.88
N GLY A 156 1.33 2.58 -11.13
CA GLY A 156 2.50 2.98 -11.91
C GLY A 156 3.52 3.82 -11.16
N VAL A 157 3.42 3.92 -9.84
CA VAL A 157 4.39 4.64 -9.00
C VAL A 157 5.62 3.77 -8.77
N THR A 158 6.81 4.32 -9.06
CA THR A 158 8.09 3.65 -8.76
C THR A 158 8.47 3.89 -7.30
N ILE A 159 8.58 2.82 -6.50
CA ILE A 159 9.02 2.90 -5.11
C ILE A 159 10.55 2.81 -5.07
N ILE A 160 11.22 3.90 -4.69
CA ILE A 160 12.67 3.95 -4.52
C ILE A 160 13.01 3.45 -3.11
N GLY A 161 13.93 2.48 -3.01
CA GLY A 161 14.38 1.92 -1.72
C GLY A 161 13.60 0.72 -1.21
N GLY A 162 12.64 0.21 -1.97
CA GLY A 162 12.01 -1.08 -1.71
C GLY A 162 13.00 -2.21 -2.03
N GLY A 163 13.99 -2.43 -1.18
CA GLY A 163 14.81 -3.63 -1.24
C GLY A 163 13.90 -4.84 -1.10
N VAL A 164 13.97 -5.75 -2.07
CA VAL A 164 13.40 -7.09 -1.93
C VAL A 164 14.09 -7.70 -0.71
N ALA A 165 13.35 -7.85 0.40
CA ALA A 165 13.81 -8.69 1.48
C ALA A 165 14.00 -10.11 0.93
N PRO A 166 15.12 -10.77 1.25
CA PRO A 166 15.43 -12.11 0.78
C PRO A 166 14.41 -13.14 1.22
#